data_c643e336349658ab6ca8b3e962d9fc84
#
_entry.id   c643e336349658ab6ca8b3e962d9fc84
#
_cell.length_a   1.000
_cell.length_b   1.000
_cell.length_c   1.000
_cell.angle_alpha   90.00
_cell.angle_beta   90.00
_cell.angle_gamma   90.00
#
_symmetry.space_group_name_H-M   'P 1'
#
loop_
_entity.id
_entity.type
_entity.pdbx_description
1 polymer ?
#
loop_
_entity_poly.entity_id
_entity_poly.type
_entity_poly.pdbx_seq_one_letter_code
_entity_poly.pdbx_strand_id
1 'polypeptide(L)'
;MRTETRKETGTRKETGAETGTDLRAALLQPLLPALGPWLTGRRWFDARYAGAPLTAEAASVVGDEPPLLLHAVVSADGDAGPLRCQLLLGLRPELPARLAPAAIATVPAGPWQGWRVYDALADGTLLALLLRTLAGGGAEHGPRLERSSRYPLPVGLVPKPLQVEQSNTSVAYGDRVLLKIFRRPEPGPHTEVEALRALTGQDCARTPHLYGAVHSDAPGAEGLVLGLVEEFLPDARDGWEEALRQATDSVAGRGSAGGGFTADASALGRAVADVHGALGEAFGRTRLTVEDVAEEAARMTMRLKEAAEEVPALARYTARLGALFDDCARVAGRGCPLYVQRTHGDLHLGQALRAHDGWRIVDFEGEPARSAAERARPQPVLRDVAGMLRSFDYAARTGLTAVEENDPAQTAPAARLRRRRRASAWAARNRRAFVAGYAAAGHEDPDCHPVLLRAFEADKAVYEAVYESRLRPDRLPVPLAAIHRLATTAR
;
A
#
# COMPACT_ATOMS: atom_id res chain seq x y z
N MET A 1 -74.50 -26.68 19.00
CA MET A 1 -73.45 -25.94 19.76
C MET A 1 -72.35 -25.57 18.80
N ARG A 2 -72.31 -24.30 18.40
CA ARG A 2 -71.31 -23.75 17.48
C ARG A 2 -70.18 -23.21 18.31
N THR A 3 -68.95 -23.66 18.06
CA THR A 3 -67.71 -23.11 18.62
C THR A 3 -67.07 -22.23 17.57
N GLU A 4 -67.12 -20.92 17.82
CA GLU A 4 -66.46 -19.90 17.03
C GLU A 4 -64.95 -19.96 17.28
N THR A 5 -64.18 -20.15 16.20
CA THR A 5 -62.72 -20.03 16.21
C THR A 5 -62.36 -18.57 15.85
N ARG A 6 -61.85 -17.86 16.81
CA ARG A 6 -61.34 -16.49 16.72
C ARG A 6 -60.06 -16.50 15.95
N LYS A 7 -60.07 -15.94 14.73
CA LYS A 7 -58.87 -15.63 13.96
C LYS A 7 -58.21 -14.36 14.54
N GLU A 8 -57.06 -14.52 15.18
CA GLU A 8 -56.17 -13.42 15.43
C GLU A 8 -55.41 -13.12 14.16
N THR A 9 -55.77 -12.01 13.50
CA THR A 9 -55.02 -11.39 12.40
C THR A 9 -53.88 -10.56 13.04
N GLY A 10 -52.74 -11.23 13.23
CA GLY A 10 -51.47 -10.53 13.47
C GLY A 10 -51.09 -9.80 12.19
N THR A 11 -51.25 -8.51 12.19
CA THR A 11 -50.69 -7.61 11.17
C THR A 11 -49.17 -7.65 11.30
N ARG A 12 -48.55 -8.54 10.52
CA ARG A 12 -47.13 -8.46 10.23
C ARG A 12 -46.95 -7.16 9.43
N LYS A 13 -46.41 -6.15 10.07
CA LYS A 13 -45.88 -4.98 9.36
C LYS A 13 -44.78 -5.51 8.44
N GLU A 14 -45.14 -5.71 7.21
CA GLU A 14 -44.20 -5.79 6.12
C GLU A 14 -43.47 -4.43 6.07
N THR A 15 -42.30 -4.34 6.69
CA THR A 15 -41.27 -3.41 6.27
C THR A 15 -40.75 -3.93 4.93
N GLY A 16 -41.68 -3.93 3.96
CA GLY A 16 -41.37 -4.18 2.58
C GLY A 16 -40.32 -3.16 2.16
N ALA A 17 -39.28 -3.65 1.58
CA ALA A 17 -38.34 -2.90 0.78
C ALA A 17 -39.15 -1.92 -0.09
N GLU A 18 -39.19 -0.64 0.29
CA GLU A 18 -39.52 0.43 -0.62
C GLU A 18 -38.43 0.41 -1.68
N THR A 19 -38.72 -0.28 -2.76
CA THR A 19 -37.97 -0.23 -4.01
C THR A 19 -37.73 1.23 -4.36
N GLY A 20 -36.45 1.65 -4.29
CA GLY A 20 -35.98 2.86 -4.95
C GLY A 20 -35.97 4.15 -4.15
N THR A 21 -36.05 4.15 -2.83
CA THR A 21 -35.67 5.35 -2.07
C THR A 21 -34.18 5.54 -2.28
N ASP A 22 -33.82 6.59 -3.02
CA ASP A 22 -32.41 6.96 -3.21
C ASP A 22 -31.79 7.29 -1.85
N LEU A 23 -31.18 6.30 -1.19
CA LEU A 23 -30.51 6.44 0.10
C LEU A 23 -29.45 7.55 0.06
N ARG A 24 -28.90 7.82 -1.12
CA ARG A 24 -28.02 8.95 -1.34
C ARG A 24 -28.72 10.27 -1.06
N ALA A 25 -29.91 10.49 -1.62
CA ALA A 25 -30.68 11.71 -1.38
C ALA A 25 -31.31 11.74 0.01
N ALA A 26 -31.86 10.63 0.49
CA ALA A 26 -32.65 10.57 1.71
C ALA A 26 -31.78 10.54 2.99
N LEU A 27 -30.57 9.98 2.94
CA LEU A 27 -29.71 9.79 4.10
C LEU A 27 -28.35 10.46 3.96
N LEU A 28 -27.61 10.20 2.86
CA LEU A 28 -26.23 10.67 2.73
C LEU A 28 -26.14 12.17 2.46
N GLN A 29 -26.96 12.71 1.55
CA GLN A 29 -26.95 14.14 1.22
C GLN A 29 -27.16 15.06 2.44
N PRO A 30 -28.10 14.80 3.36
CA PRO A 30 -28.29 15.60 4.56
C PRO A 30 -27.11 15.51 5.57
N LEU A 31 -26.23 14.51 5.46
CA LEU A 31 -25.08 14.32 6.34
C LEU A 31 -23.82 15.04 5.84
N LEU A 32 -23.74 15.42 4.56
CA LEU A 32 -22.54 16.02 3.97
C LEU A 32 -21.99 17.22 4.74
N PRO A 33 -22.81 18.16 5.26
CA PRO A 33 -22.31 19.30 6.03
C PRO A 33 -21.53 18.90 7.29
N ALA A 34 -21.88 17.76 7.92
CA ALA A 34 -21.20 17.25 9.10
C ALA A 34 -19.99 16.37 8.71
N LEU A 35 -20.04 15.70 7.56
CA LEU A 35 -18.96 14.85 7.09
C LEU A 35 -17.73 15.65 6.63
N GLY A 36 -17.89 16.84 6.07
CA GLY A 36 -16.78 17.67 5.59
C GLY A 36 -15.73 17.95 6.67
N PRO A 37 -16.08 18.55 7.82
CA PRO A 37 -15.15 18.77 8.92
C PRO A 37 -14.55 17.47 9.49
N TRP A 38 -15.33 16.38 9.54
CA TRP A 38 -14.86 15.10 10.03
C TRP A 38 -13.79 14.51 9.07
N LEU A 39 -14.01 14.59 7.75
CA LEU A 39 -13.06 14.12 6.73
C LEU A 39 -11.73 14.86 6.83
N THR A 40 -11.76 16.18 6.99
CA THR A 40 -10.55 17.01 7.11
C THR A 40 -9.64 16.56 8.27
N GLY A 41 -10.20 15.95 9.32
CA GLY A 41 -9.46 15.37 10.43
C GLY A 41 -8.87 13.97 10.15
N ARG A 42 -9.08 13.37 8.98
CA ARG A 42 -8.56 12.04 8.64
C ARG A 42 -7.22 12.12 7.93
N ARG A 43 -6.24 11.29 8.33
CA ARG A 43 -4.90 11.26 7.72
C ARG A 43 -4.91 10.87 6.25
N TRP A 44 -5.86 10.01 5.85
CA TRP A 44 -6.03 9.58 4.47
C TRP A 44 -6.76 10.59 3.58
N PHE A 45 -7.40 11.63 4.16
CA PHE A 45 -8.03 12.69 3.39
C PHE A 45 -6.98 13.68 2.89
N ASP A 46 -7.06 14.07 1.63
CA ASP A 46 -6.10 15.01 1.06
C ASP A 46 -6.44 16.45 1.48
N ALA A 47 -5.52 17.09 2.19
CA ALA A 47 -5.69 18.44 2.72
C ALA A 47 -6.00 19.50 1.65
N ARG A 48 -5.62 19.25 0.38
CA ARG A 48 -5.95 20.13 -0.76
C ARG A 48 -7.45 20.25 -1.01
N TYR A 49 -8.25 19.30 -0.53
CA TYR A 49 -9.71 19.28 -0.65
C TYR A 49 -10.40 19.73 0.65
N ALA A 50 -9.66 20.27 1.62
CA ALA A 50 -10.24 20.77 2.86
C ALA A 50 -11.18 21.96 2.57
N GLY A 51 -12.43 21.83 3.01
CA GLY A 51 -13.48 22.83 2.74
C GLY A 51 -14.12 22.75 1.35
N ALA A 52 -13.70 21.86 0.48
CA ALA A 52 -14.35 21.63 -0.79
C ALA A 52 -15.79 21.09 -0.59
N PRO A 53 -16.76 21.47 -1.44
CA PRO A 53 -18.10 20.94 -1.39
C PRO A 53 -18.07 19.42 -1.65
N LEU A 54 -18.83 18.69 -0.82
CA LEU A 54 -18.98 17.25 -0.97
C LEU A 54 -20.21 16.92 -1.81
N THR A 55 -20.09 15.90 -2.65
CA THR A 55 -21.19 15.33 -3.42
C THR A 55 -21.40 13.88 -2.98
N ALA A 56 -22.66 13.49 -2.74
CA ALA A 56 -23.03 12.10 -2.49
C ALA A 56 -23.06 11.32 -3.79
N GLU A 57 -22.18 10.35 -3.99
CA GLU A 57 -22.16 9.52 -5.20
C GLU A 57 -22.99 8.24 -5.02
N ALA A 58 -22.77 7.51 -3.91
CA ALA A 58 -23.46 6.26 -3.63
C ALA A 58 -23.70 6.06 -2.14
N ALA A 59 -24.76 5.34 -1.79
CA ALA A 59 -25.06 4.94 -0.43
C ALA A 59 -25.80 3.61 -0.40
N SER A 60 -25.43 2.74 0.53
CA SER A 60 -26.14 1.49 0.82
C SER A 60 -26.14 1.22 2.33
N VAL A 61 -27.21 0.61 2.83
CA VAL A 61 -27.33 0.20 4.23
C VAL A 61 -27.23 -1.30 4.33
N VAL A 62 -26.37 -1.77 5.22
CA VAL A 62 -26.15 -3.18 5.52
C VAL A 62 -26.70 -3.50 6.90
N GLY A 63 -27.50 -4.56 6.99
CA GLY A 63 -28.20 -5.00 8.19
C GLY A 63 -29.64 -4.52 8.24
N ASP A 64 -30.46 -5.33 8.92
CA ASP A 64 -31.93 -5.11 9.04
C ASP A 64 -32.31 -4.50 10.40
N GLU A 65 -31.43 -4.64 11.40
CA GLU A 65 -31.63 -4.17 12.77
C GLU A 65 -30.42 -3.35 13.27
N PRO A 66 -30.63 -2.38 14.17
CA PRO A 66 -29.55 -1.61 14.75
C PRO A 66 -28.51 -2.48 15.50
N PRO A 67 -27.22 -2.21 15.34
CA PRO A 67 -26.63 -1.12 14.55
C PRO A 67 -26.67 -1.41 13.06
N LEU A 68 -26.97 -0.39 12.24
CA LEU A 68 -26.87 -0.47 10.78
C LEU A 68 -25.53 0.05 10.33
N LEU A 69 -24.98 -0.54 9.27
CA LEU A 69 -23.78 -0.05 8.58
C LEU A 69 -24.20 0.70 7.32
N LEU A 70 -23.93 2.00 7.26
CA LEU A 70 -24.02 2.79 6.05
C LEU A 70 -22.65 2.74 5.35
N HIS A 71 -22.60 2.09 4.20
CA HIS A 71 -21.51 2.23 3.25
C HIS A 71 -21.84 3.39 2.31
N ALA A 72 -20.90 4.31 2.15
CA ALA A 72 -21.10 5.49 1.32
C ALA A 72 -19.84 5.81 0.50
N VAL A 73 -20.07 6.37 -0.69
CA VAL A 73 -19.04 6.99 -1.52
C VAL A 73 -19.42 8.47 -1.69
N VAL A 74 -18.48 9.34 -1.34
CA VAL A 74 -18.60 10.78 -1.53
C VAL A 74 -17.44 11.28 -2.38
N SER A 75 -17.65 12.34 -3.16
CA SER A 75 -16.56 13.04 -3.84
C SER A 75 -16.44 14.48 -3.35
N ALA A 76 -15.21 14.96 -3.34
CA ALA A 76 -14.86 16.37 -3.15
C ALA A 76 -14.28 16.91 -4.45
N ASP A 77 -14.81 18.02 -4.96
CA ASP A 77 -14.32 18.63 -6.20
C ASP A 77 -13.14 19.57 -5.90
N GLY A 78 -12.11 19.51 -6.75
CA GLY A 78 -10.92 20.35 -6.62
C GLY A 78 -10.17 20.49 -7.94
N ASP A 79 -9.17 21.36 -7.99
CA ASP A 79 -8.40 21.69 -9.19
C ASP A 79 -7.68 20.46 -9.82
N ALA A 80 -7.38 19.45 -9.01
CA ALA A 80 -6.75 18.21 -9.45
C ALA A 80 -7.77 17.14 -9.91
N GLY A 81 -9.04 17.49 -10.04
CA GLY A 81 -10.15 16.58 -10.33
C GLY A 81 -10.87 16.11 -9.05
N PRO A 82 -11.92 15.30 -9.17
CA PRO A 82 -12.71 14.83 -8.02
C PRO A 82 -11.92 13.81 -7.19
N LEU A 83 -11.90 14.01 -5.86
CA LEU A 83 -11.39 13.05 -4.89
C LEU A 83 -12.54 12.20 -4.37
N ARG A 84 -12.63 10.93 -4.74
CA ARG A 84 -13.59 10.00 -4.15
C ARG A 84 -13.12 9.49 -2.80
N CYS A 85 -14.07 9.37 -1.87
CA CYS A 85 -13.81 8.85 -0.53
C CYS A 85 -14.85 7.78 -0.18
N GLN A 86 -14.37 6.61 0.25
CA GLN A 86 -15.18 5.54 0.80
C GLN A 86 -15.34 5.69 2.30
N LEU A 87 -16.59 5.66 2.78
CA LEU A 87 -16.95 5.80 4.17
C LEU A 87 -17.69 4.57 4.69
N LEU A 88 -17.35 4.16 5.90
CA LEU A 88 -18.08 3.17 6.68
C LEU A 88 -18.62 3.86 7.93
N LEU A 89 -19.91 4.10 7.97
CA LEU A 89 -20.59 4.85 9.03
C LEU A 89 -21.56 3.95 9.78
N GLY A 90 -21.56 4.04 11.10
CA GLY A 90 -22.53 3.35 11.94
C GLY A 90 -23.75 4.22 12.19
N LEU A 91 -24.95 3.59 12.21
CA LEU A 91 -26.22 4.23 12.52
C LEU A 91 -26.87 3.52 13.70
N ARG A 92 -27.24 4.31 14.76
CA ARG A 92 -27.93 3.81 15.96
C ARG A 92 -28.96 4.83 16.46
N PRO A 93 -30.11 4.38 17.03
CA PRO A 93 -31.01 5.30 17.75
C PRO A 93 -30.30 5.99 18.91
N GLU A 94 -29.53 5.24 19.69
CA GLU A 94 -28.73 5.72 20.82
C GLU A 94 -27.28 5.27 20.69
N LEU A 95 -26.33 6.18 21.00
CA LEU A 95 -24.92 5.88 20.93
C LEU A 95 -24.39 5.45 22.30
N PRO A 96 -23.90 4.21 22.47
CA PRO A 96 -23.27 3.77 23.71
C PRO A 96 -22.08 4.65 24.10
N ALA A 97 -21.88 4.89 25.41
CA ALA A 97 -20.81 5.76 25.90
C ALA A 97 -19.41 5.42 25.35
N ARG A 98 -19.11 4.12 25.17
CA ARG A 98 -17.84 3.64 24.58
C ARG A 98 -17.60 4.11 23.14
N LEU A 99 -18.67 4.43 22.39
CA LEU A 99 -18.62 4.91 21.01
C LEU A 99 -18.71 6.43 20.89
N ALA A 100 -18.93 7.15 22.00
CA ALA A 100 -19.04 8.61 21.99
C ALA A 100 -17.85 9.32 21.31
N PRO A 101 -16.58 8.88 21.47
CA PRO A 101 -15.45 9.50 20.75
C PRO A 101 -15.49 9.34 19.23
N ALA A 102 -16.24 8.36 18.72
CA ALA A 102 -16.41 8.10 17.29
C ALA A 102 -17.63 8.82 16.68
N ALA A 103 -18.40 9.58 17.49
CA ALA A 103 -19.58 10.29 17.03
C ALA A 103 -19.21 11.33 15.95
N ILE A 104 -20.04 11.42 14.92
CA ILE A 104 -19.87 12.34 13.79
C ILE A 104 -21.04 13.33 13.74
N ALA A 105 -22.28 12.81 13.71
CA ALA A 105 -23.47 13.60 13.48
C ALA A 105 -24.73 12.96 14.10
N THR A 106 -25.84 13.66 13.94
CA THR A 106 -27.19 13.11 14.10
C THR A 106 -27.92 13.27 12.77
N VAL A 107 -28.65 12.25 12.34
CA VAL A 107 -29.42 12.31 11.09
C VAL A 107 -30.48 13.42 11.22
N PRO A 108 -30.45 14.45 10.35
CA PRO A 108 -31.31 15.61 10.54
C PRO A 108 -32.76 15.40 10.08
N ALA A 109 -32.99 14.48 9.12
CA ALA A 109 -34.29 14.25 8.52
C ALA A 109 -34.42 12.85 7.94
N GLY A 110 -35.62 12.43 7.58
CA GLY A 110 -35.90 11.16 6.90
C GLY A 110 -36.21 10.00 7.83
N PRO A 111 -36.18 8.74 7.35
CA PRO A 111 -36.61 7.56 8.11
C PRO A 111 -35.81 7.30 9.39
N TRP A 112 -34.56 7.76 9.44
CA TRP A 112 -33.65 7.62 10.60
C TRP A 112 -33.42 8.96 11.33
N GLN A 113 -34.35 9.92 11.21
CA GLN A 113 -34.23 11.21 11.92
C GLN A 113 -33.96 10.99 13.42
N GLY A 114 -32.97 11.72 13.94
CA GLY A 114 -32.54 11.62 15.32
C GLY A 114 -31.51 10.53 15.61
N TRP A 115 -31.28 9.61 14.69
CA TRP A 115 -30.26 8.56 14.87
C TRP A 115 -28.85 9.13 14.87
N ARG A 116 -27.98 8.49 15.64
CA ARG A 116 -26.56 8.88 15.78
C ARG A 116 -25.73 8.24 14.68
N VAL A 117 -24.92 9.07 14.03
CA VAL A 117 -23.94 8.68 13.01
C VAL A 117 -22.56 8.69 13.65
N TYR A 118 -21.78 7.63 13.44
CA TYR A 118 -20.44 7.48 14.00
C TYR A 118 -19.54 6.68 13.07
N ASP A 119 -18.21 6.76 13.30
CA ASP A 119 -17.24 5.96 12.55
C ASP A 119 -17.41 4.47 12.88
N ALA A 120 -17.83 3.69 11.89
CA ALA A 120 -18.08 2.26 12.05
C ALA A 120 -16.84 1.44 12.44
N LEU A 121 -15.64 1.96 12.20
CA LEU A 121 -14.39 1.30 12.62
C LEU A 121 -14.26 1.17 14.15
N ALA A 122 -14.95 2.01 14.90
CA ALA A 122 -14.99 1.92 16.37
C ALA A 122 -15.93 0.82 16.88
N ASP A 123 -16.76 0.20 16.00
CA ASP A 123 -17.78 -0.76 16.40
C ASP A 123 -17.50 -2.17 15.84
N GLY A 124 -16.95 -3.04 16.68
CA GLY A 124 -16.67 -4.43 16.31
C GLY A 124 -17.92 -5.19 15.86
N THR A 125 -19.14 -4.80 16.29
CA THR A 125 -20.39 -5.42 15.82
C THR A 125 -20.59 -5.16 14.33
N LEU A 126 -20.37 -3.90 13.89
CA LEU A 126 -20.50 -3.54 12.47
C LEU A 126 -19.40 -4.13 11.59
N LEU A 127 -18.18 -4.20 12.11
CA LEU A 127 -17.09 -4.86 11.40
C LEU A 127 -17.34 -6.37 11.24
N ALA A 128 -17.86 -7.04 12.28
CA ALA A 128 -18.26 -8.44 12.17
C ALA A 128 -19.44 -8.64 11.21
N LEU A 129 -20.41 -7.70 11.18
CA LEU A 129 -21.49 -7.68 10.21
C LEU A 129 -20.94 -7.55 8.78
N LEU A 130 -20.02 -6.62 8.54
CA LEU A 130 -19.40 -6.41 7.22
C LEU A 130 -18.76 -7.70 6.71
N LEU A 131 -17.91 -8.36 7.49
CA LEU A 131 -17.27 -9.62 7.07
C LEU A 131 -18.29 -10.71 6.75
N ARG A 132 -19.34 -10.87 7.57
CA ARG A 132 -20.41 -11.86 7.32
C ARG A 132 -21.17 -11.56 6.03
N THR A 133 -21.49 -10.29 5.79
CA THR A 133 -22.17 -9.86 4.56
C THR A 133 -21.32 -10.15 3.33
N LEU A 134 -20.04 -9.78 3.36
CA LEU A 134 -19.09 -10.07 2.29
C LEU A 134 -18.96 -11.60 2.07
N ALA A 135 -18.87 -12.38 3.12
CA ALA A 135 -18.83 -13.84 3.04
C ALA A 135 -20.13 -14.45 2.50
N GLY A 136 -21.28 -13.81 2.70
CA GLY A 136 -22.57 -14.19 2.13
C GLY A 136 -22.76 -13.81 0.65
N GLY A 137 -21.81 -13.08 0.04
CA GLY A 137 -21.87 -12.61 -1.35
C GLY A 137 -22.01 -11.10 -1.49
N GLY A 138 -22.29 -10.39 -0.39
CA GLY A 138 -22.40 -8.94 -0.36
C GLY A 138 -23.78 -8.44 0.06
N ALA A 139 -23.96 -7.12 0.03
CA ALA A 139 -25.23 -6.45 0.27
C ALA A 139 -25.87 -6.07 -1.07
N GLU A 140 -27.18 -6.11 -1.14
CA GLU A 140 -27.93 -5.61 -2.29
C GLU A 140 -27.61 -4.10 -2.46
N HIS A 141 -27.25 -3.73 -3.67
CA HIS A 141 -26.82 -2.34 -3.99
C HIS A 141 -25.68 -1.81 -3.10
N GLY A 142 -24.79 -2.68 -2.60
CA GLY A 142 -23.73 -2.32 -1.68
C GLY A 142 -22.40 -3.02 -1.95
N PRO A 143 -21.53 -3.10 -0.94
CA PRO A 143 -20.26 -3.82 -1.05
C PRO A 143 -20.48 -5.31 -1.31
N ARG A 144 -19.85 -5.84 -2.36
CA ARG A 144 -19.92 -7.23 -2.77
C ARG A 144 -18.52 -7.83 -2.87
N LEU A 145 -18.35 -9.06 -2.38
CA LEU A 145 -17.09 -9.81 -2.50
C LEU A 145 -17.09 -10.64 -3.79
N GLU A 146 -16.20 -10.31 -4.71
CA GLU A 146 -15.79 -11.20 -5.79
C GLU A 146 -14.78 -12.21 -5.23
N ARG A 147 -15.26 -13.41 -4.91
CA ARG A 147 -14.46 -14.44 -4.20
C ARG A 147 -13.36 -15.03 -5.06
N SER A 148 -12.23 -15.35 -4.46
CA SER A 148 -11.32 -16.36 -4.97
C SER A 148 -11.98 -17.73 -4.81
N SER A 149 -12.11 -18.50 -5.88
CA SER A 149 -12.73 -19.83 -5.85
C SER A 149 -11.94 -20.84 -5.01
N ARG A 150 -10.69 -20.58 -4.71
CA ARG A 150 -9.75 -21.51 -4.10
C ARG A 150 -9.79 -21.54 -2.57
N TYR A 151 -10.04 -20.40 -1.96
CA TYR A 151 -9.99 -20.25 -0.50
C TYR A 151 -11.34 -19.78 0.05
N PRO A 152 -12.01 -20.59 0.93
CA PRO A 152 -13.21 -20.13 1.59
C PRO A 152 -12.88 -19.03 2.61
N LEU A 153 -13.64 -17.93 2.58
CA LEU A 153 -13.47 -16.85 3.55
C LEU A 153 -13.96 -17.29 4.94
N PRO A 154 -13.09 -17.32 5.97
CA PRO A 154 -13.49 -17.61 7.35
C PRO A 154 -14.41 -16.52 7.90
N VAL A 155 -15.43 -16.92 8.66
CA VAL A 155 -16.37 -16.03 9.34
C VAL A 155 -16.41 -16.28 10.84
N GLY A 156 -17.09 -15.42 11.60
CA GLY A 156 -17.20 -15.56 13.07
C GLY A 156 -15.94 -15.14 13.83
N LEU A 157 -14.99 -14.49 13.14
CA LEU A 157 -13.76 -14.00 13.72
C LEU A 157 -13.97 -12.64 14.39
N VAL A 158 -13.20 -12.35 15.44
CA VAL A 158 -13.24 -11.06 16.16
C VAL A 158 -12.48 -9.99 15.36
N PRO A 159 -13.13 -8.88 14.98
CA PRO A 159 -12.47 -7.80 14.27
C PRO A 159 -11.60 -6.94 15.18
N LYS A 160 -10.45 -6.51 14.65
CA LYS A 160 -9.52 -5.58 15.28
C LYS A 160 -9.00 -4.61 14.23
N PRO A 161 -9.41 -3.34 14.22
CA PRO A 161 -8.79 -2.33 13.37
C PRO A 161 -7.31 -2.19 13.69
N LEU A 162 -6.48 -2.14 12.66
CA LEU A 162 -5.05 -1.87 12.81
C LEU A 162 -4.83 -0.35 12.79
N GLN A 163 -3.97 0.15 13.68
CA GLN A 163 -3.74 1.60 13.84
C GLN A 163 -2.81 2.21 12.79
N VAL A 164 -2.37 1.43 11.82
CA VAL A 164 -1.50 1.91 10.73
C VAL A 164 -2.38 2.53 9.66
N GLU A 165 -2.83 3.77 9.90
CA GLU A 165 -3.54 4.56 8.87
C GLU A 165 -2.53 5.20 7.92
N GLN A 166 -2.58 4.78 6.67
CA GLN A 166 -1.94 5.44 5.54
C GLN A 166 -3.03 5.83 4.51
N SER A 167 -2.90 5.40 3.25
CA SER A 167 -3.92 5.56 2.20
C SER A 167 -5.16 4.70 2.43
N ASN A 168 -5.01 3.56 3.14
CA ASN A 168 -6.02 2.55 3.38
C ASN A 168 -6.27 2.33 4.86
N THR A 169 -7.36 1.66 5.18
CA THR A 169 -7.65 1.19 6.54
C THR A 169 -7.70 -0.33 6.55
N SER A 170 -6.96 -0.94 7.46
CA SER A 170 -6.88 -2.39 7.61
C SER A 170 -7.61 -2.87 8.87
N VAL A 171 -8.40 -3.93 8.72
CA VAL A 171 -9.09 -4.62 9.83
C VAL A 171 -8.65 -6.07 9.83
N ALA A 172 -7.97 -6.50 10.90
CA ALA A 172 -7.68 -7.90 11.12
C ALA A 172 -8.90 -8.60 11.74
N TYR A 173 -9.19 -9.82 11.29
CA TYR A 173 -10.22 -10.67 11.87
C TYR A 173 -9.58 -11.95 12.41
N GLY A 174 -9.53 -12.04 13.73
CA GLY A 174 -8.72 -13.05 14.42
C GLY A 174 -7.26 -12.98 13.98
N ASP A 175 -6.68 -14.14 13.74
CA ASP A 175 -5.31 -14.36 13.27
C ASP A 175 -5.25 -14.85 11.81
N ARG A 176 -6.33 -14.69 11.03
CA ARG A 176 -6.46 -15.34 9.72
C ARG A 176 -6.80 -14.44 8.56
N VAL A 177 -7.54 -13.37 8.76
CA VAL A 177 -8.11 -12.56 7.68
C VAL A 177 -7.76 -11.09 7.88
N LEU A 178 -7.31 -10.42 6.82
CA LEU A 178 -7.13 -8.99 6.74
C LEU A 178 -8.08 -8.42 5.70
N LEU A 179 -8.93 -7.47 6.10
CA LEU A 179 -9.71 -6.64 5.18
C LEU A 179 -8.98 -5.30 5.02
N LYS A 180 -8.50 -5.02 3.82
CA LYS A 180 -7.92 -3.73 3.42
C LYS A 180 -9.01 -2.92 2.73
N ILE A 181 -9.37 -1.76 3.30
CA ILE A 181 -10.42 -0.86 2.83
C ILE A 181 -9.75 0.31 2.11
N PHE A 182 -9.99 0.46 0.83
CA PHE A 182 -9.44 1.55 0.02
C PHE A 182 -10.22 2.84 0.27
N ARG A 183 -9.60 3.77 1.00
CA ARG A 183 -10.26 5.03 1.37
C ARG A 183 -10.50 5.96 0.18
N ARG A 184 -9.70 5.83 -0.86
CA ARG A 184 -9.78 6.60 -2.10
C ARG A 184 -9.96 5.65 -3.29
N PRO A 185 -11.16 5.10 -3.50
CA PRO A 185 -11.41 4.20 -4.61
C PRO A 185 -11.31 4.94 -5.95
N GLU A 186 -10.50 4.39 -6.85
CA GLU A 186 -10.34 4.90 -8.21
C GLU A 186 -11.13 4.03 -9.20
N PRO A 187 -11.65 4.58 -10.31
CA PRO A 187 -12.28 3.78 -11.36
C PRO A 187 -11.28 2.87 -12.06
N GLY A 188 -11.73 1.69 -12.43
CA GLY A 188 -10.95 0.73 -13.21
C GLY A 188 -10.26 -0.34 -12.35
N PRO A 189 -9.40 -1.15 -12.98
CA PRO A 189 -8.70 -2.24 -12.30
C PRO A 189 -7.74 -1.73 -11.23
N HIS A 190 -7.71 -2.42 -10.09
CA HIS A 190 -6.78 -2.09 -9.00
C HIS A 190 -5.54 -2.96 -9.06
N THR A 191 -4.36 -2.33 -9.14
CA THR A 191 -3.08 -3.03 -9.36
C THR A 191 -2.80 -4.13 -8.34
N GLU A 192 -3.05 -3.87 -7.06
CA GLU A 192 -2.82 -4.85 -5.99
C GLU A 192 -3.78 -6.04 -6.09
N VAL A 193 -5.06 -5.79 -6.39
CA VAL A 193 -6.06 -6.87 -6.55
C VAL A 193 -5.69 -7.77 -7.72
N GLU A 194 -5.29 -7.19 -8.86
CA GLU A 194 -4.84 -7.97 -10.03
C GLU A 194 -3.60 -8.82 -9.71
N ALA A 195 -2.59 -8.21 -9.07
CA ALA A 195 -1.36 -8.90 -8.70
C ALA A 195 -1.62 -10.04 -7.72
N LEU A 196 -2.36 -9.79 -6.62
CA LEU A 196 -2.66 -10.83 -5.62
C LEU A 196 -3.56 -11.93 -6.19
N ARG A 197 -4.51 -11.60 -7.07
CA ARG A 197 -5.33 -12.60 -7.77
C ARG A 197 -4.45 -13.53 -8.63
N ALA A 198 -3.52 -12.96 -9.37
CA ALA A 198 -2.60 -13.73 -10.19
C ALA A 198 -1.66 -14.59 -9.35
N LEU A 199 -1.04 -14.03 -8.31
CA LEU A 199 -0.13 -14.72 -7.40
C LEU A 199 -0.83 -15.84 -6.61
N THR A 200 -2.08 -15.61 -6.16
CA THR A 200 -2.91 -16.63 -5.53
C THR A 200 -3.26 -17.75 -6.52
N GLY A 201 -3.56 -17.41 -7.78
CA GLY A 201 -3.81 -18.39 -8.85
C GLY A 201 -2.61 -19.27 -9.17
N GLN A 202 -1.40 -18.77 -8.99
CA GLN A 202 -0.12 -19.46 -9.19
C GLN A 202 0.39 -20.19 -7.92
N ASP A 203 -0.37 -20.20 -6.83
CA ASP A 203 0.09 -20.74 -5.52
C ASP A 203 1.39 -20.12 -5.02
N CYS A 204 1.62 -18.85 -5.28
CA CYS A 204 2.82 -18.18 -4.84
C CYS A 204 2.88 -18.08 -3.31
N ALA A 205 3.69 -18.93 -2.68
CA ALA A 205 3.86 -18.96 -1.24
C ALA A 205 4.62 -17.71 -0.67
N ARG A 206 4.95 -16.73 -1.51
CA ARG A 206 5.69 -15.52 -1.12
C ARG A 206 4.81 -14.31 -0.93
N THR A 207 3.49 -14.48 -0.99
CA THR A 207 2.51 -13.40 -0.74
C THR A 207 1.37 -13.93 0.12
N PRO A 208 0.64 -13.06 0.82
CA PRO A 208 -0.66 -13.45 1.36
C PRO A 208 -1.57 -13.92 0.24
N HIS A 209 -2.38 -14.94 0.48
CA HIS A 209 -3.37 -15.34 -0.52
C HIS A 209 -4.60 -14.44 -0.48
N LEU A 210 -5.18 -14.18 -1.64
CA LEU A 210 -6.38 -13.35 -1.79
C LEU A 210 -7.64 -14.22 -1.57
N TYR A 211 -8.47 -13.86 -0.58
CA TYR A 211 -9.83 -14.44 -0.44
C TYR A 211 -10.80 -13.84 -1.46
N GLY A 212 -10.64 -12.56 -1.78
CA GLY A 212 -11.45 -11.88 -2.78
C GLY A 212 -11.26 -10.36 -2.80
N ALA A 213 -11.80 -9.73 -3.85
CA ALA A 213 -11.87 -8.27 -3.99
C ALA A 213 -13.27 -7.77 -3.64
N VAL A 214 -13.34 -6.60 -2.99
CA VAL A 214 -14.60 -5.96 -2.64
C VAL A 214 -14.93 -4.91 -3.69
N HIS A 215 -16.07 -5.06 -4.35
CA HIS A 215 -16.57 -4.13 -5.36
C HIS A 215 -17.86 -3.46 -4.90
N SER A 216 -18.16 -2.32 -5.48
CA SER A 216 -19.43 -1.64 -5.30
C SER A 216 -20.43 -2.07 -6.37
N ASP A 217 -21.63 -2.45 -5.94
CA ASP A 217 -22.82 -2.62 -6.79
C ASP A 217 -23.82 -1.46 -6.55
N ALA A 218 -23.43 -0.43 -5.78
CA ALA A 218 -24.31 0.71 -5.52
C ALA A 218 -24.45 1.61 -6.75
N PRO A 219 -25.69 2.07 -7.08
CA PRO A 219 -25.92 3.01 -8.17
C PRO A 219 -25.06 4.28 -8.03
N GLY A 220 -24.31 4.61 -9.07
CA GLY A 220 -23.37 5.73 -9.12
C GLY A 220 -21.94 5.40 -8.71
N ALA A 221 -21.68 4.18 -8.22
CA ALA A 221 -20.36 3.70 -7.87
C ALA A 221 -20.11 2.26 -8.33
N GLU A 222 -20.86 1.80 -9.34
CA GLU A 222 -20.76 0.44 -9.86
C GLU A 222 -19.36 0.11 -10.34
N GLY A 223 -18.86 -1.05 -9.94
CA GLY A 223 -17.56 -1.54 -10.38
C GLY A 223 -16.35 -0.88 -9.72
N LEU A 224 -16.53 0.10 -8.83
CA LEU A 224 -15.42 0.60 -8.03
C LEU A 224 -14.85 -0.52 -7.16
N VAL A 225 -13.52 -0.65 -7.14
CA VAL A 225 -12.84 -1.54 -6.21
C VAL A 225 -12.73 -0.84 -4.86
N LEU A 226 -13.43 -1.36 -3.86
CA LEU A 226 -13.56 -0.79 -2.51
C LEU A 226 -12.53 -1.34 -1.53
N GLY A 227 -11.92 -2.46 -1.85
CA GLY A 227 -10.96 -3.10 -0.97
C GLY A 227 -10.65 -4.54 -1.39
N LEU A 228 -9.91 -5.22 -0.55
CA LEU A 228 -9.60 -6.63 -0.71
C LEU A 228 -9.62 -7.35 0.64
N VAL A 229 -9.82 -8.66 0.57
CA VAL A 229 -9.75 -9.56 1.73
C VAL A 229 -8.65 -10.57 1.45
N GLU A 230 -7.63 -10.58 2.31
CA GLU A 230 -6.46 -11.43 2.17
C GLU A 230 -6.11 -12.17 3.46
N GLU A 231 -5.15 -13.06 3.39
CA GLU A 231 -4.57 -13.74 4.55
C GLU A 231 -3.91 -12.74 5.48
N PHE A 232 -4.23 -12.82 6.77
CA PHE A 232 -3.52 -12.06 7.80
C PHE A 232 -2.34 -12.88 8.34
N LEU A 233 -1.21 -12.23 8.51
CA LEU A 233 0.05 -12.81 9.00
C LEU A 233 0.34 -12.27 10.41
N PRO A 234 -0.23 -12.83 11.47
CA PRO A 234 -0.28 -12.20 12.81
C PRO A 234 1.08 -12.02 13.46
N ASP A 235 1.98 -12.99 13.30
CA ASP A 235 3.30 -13.03 13.95
C ASP A 235 4.44 -12.63 13.01
N ALA A 236 4.10 -12.08 11.84
CA ALA A 236 5.12 -11.65 10.89
C ALA A 236 5.80 -10.37 11.38
N ARG A 237 7.13 -10.37 11.31
CA ARG A 237 7.94 -9.20 11.68
C ARG A 237 8.14 -8.31 10.46
N ASP A 238 8.00 -7.01 10.66
CA ASP A 238 8.27 -6.01 9.63
C ASP A 238 9.75 -6.06 9.21
N GLY A 239 9.99 -6.16 7.91
CA GLY A 239 11.33 -6.29 7.34
C GLY A 239 12.16 -5.02 7.49
N TRP A 240 11.54 -3.85 7.48
CA TRP A 240 12.22 -2.60 7.74
C TRP A 240 12.68 -2.51 9.19
N GLU A 241 11.81 -2.81 10.16
CA GLU A 241 12.15 -2.77 11.59
C GLU A 241 13.29 -3.74 11.91
N GLU A 242 13.23 -4.97 11.39
CA GLU A 242 14.27 -5.97 11.60
C GLU A 242 15.61 -5.55 10.98
N ALA A 243 15.61 -5.05 9.74
CA ALA A 243 16.80 -4.56 9.07
C ALA A 243 17.40 -3.33 9.78
N LEU A 244 16.57 -2.39 10.22
CA LEU A 244 17.00 -1.20 10.96
C LEU A 244 17.64 -1.58 12.30
N ARG A 245 17.03 -2.50 13.04
CA ARG A 245 17.60 -3.03 14.30
C ARG A 245 18.99 -3.63 14.07
N GLN A 246 19.11 -4.51 13.07
CA GLN A 246 20.37 -5.17 12.72
C GLN A 246 21.44 -4.16 12.23
N ALA A 247 21.05 -3.17 11.44
CA ALA A 247 21.94 -2.10 11.01
C ALA A 247 22.45 -1.27 12.19
N THR A 248 21.56 -0.88 13.10
CA THR A 248 21.87 -0.12 14.31
C THR A 248 22.87 -0.88 15.21
N ASP A 249 22.63 -2.18 15.42
CA ASP A 249 23.54 -3.04 16.21
C ASP A 249 24.91 -3.17 15.54
N SER A 250 24.95 -3.33 14.22
CA SER A 250 26.20 -3.38 13.46
C SER A 250 26.99 -2.08 13.58
N VAL A 251 26.33 -0.93 13.45
CA VAL A 251 26.94 0.40 13.56
C VAL A 251 27.48 0.64 14.94
N ALA A 252 26.74 0.26 15.98
CA ALA A 252 27.16 0.36 17.39
C ALA A 252 28.29 -0.61 17.75
N GLY A 253 28.60 -1.58 16.89
CA GLY A 253 29.60 -2.62 17.16
C GLY A 253 29.11 -3.78 18.00
N ARG A 254 27.81 -3.94 18.14
CA ARG A 254 27.14 -5.05 18.82
C ARG A 254 26.76 -6.20 17.87
N GLY A 255 27.08 -6.08 16.59
CA GLY A 255 26.74 -7.10 15.61
C GLY A 255 27.41 -8.45 15.91
N SER A 256 26.64 -9.54 15.77
CA SER A 256 27.16 -10.89 15.94
C SER A 256 28.17 -11.25 14.84
N ALA A 257 29.17 -12.06 15.17
CA ALA A 257 30.13 -12.59 14.19
C ALA A 257 29.46 -13.51 13.12
N GLY A 258 28.23 -13.94 13.35
CA GLY A 258 27.48 -14.89 12.53
C GLY A 258 26.73 -14.31 11.31
N GLY A 259 27.11 -13.14 10.79
CA GLY A 259 26.57 -12.63 9.51
C GLY A 259 25.37 -11.69 9.61
N GLY A 260 24.71 -11.55 10.75
CA GLY A 260 23.58 -10.63 10.93
C GLY A 260 22.45 -10.86 9.91
N PHE A 261 21.96 -9.81 9.26
CA PHE A 261 20.86 -9.84 8.29
C PHE A 261 21.18 -10.51 6.94
N THR A 262 22.41 -10.98 6.74
CA THR A 262 22.89 -11.44 5.40
C THR A 262 22.13 -12.68 4.90
N ALA A 263 21.83 -13.64 5.79
CA ALA A 263 21.04 -14.82 5.41
C ALA A 263 19.60 -14.44 5.07
N ASP A 264 19.00 -13.53 5.83
CA ASP A 264 17.67 -12.98 5.60
C ASP A 264 17.61 -12.19 4.30
N ALA A 265 18.61 -11.37 3.98
CA ALA A 265 18.71 -10.64 2.73
C ALA A 265 18.77 -11.58 1.53
N SER A 266 19.55 -12.67 1.61
CA SER A 266 19.60 -13.69 0.55
C SER A 266 18.25 -14.42 0.40
N ALA A 267 17.60 -14.79 1.50
CA ALA A 267 16.28 -15.42 1.46
C ALA A 267 15.20 -14.47 0.90
N LEU A 268 15.29 -13.17 1.24
CA LEU A 268 14.41 -12.13 0.68
C LEU A 268 14.63 -11.98 -0.84
N GLY A 269 15.88 -12.02 -1.30
CA GLY A 269 16.19 -12.00 -2.74
C GLY A 269 15.50 -13.15 -3.48
N ARG A 270 15.56 -14.37 -2.95
CA ARG A 270 14.83 -15.51 -3.52
C ARG A 270 13.31 -15.30 -3.52
N ALA A 271 12.75 -14.81 -2.42
CA ALA A 271 11.31 -14.57 -2.33
C ALA A 271 10.83 -13.54 -3.37
N VAL A 272 11.59 -12.47 -3.58
CA VAL A 272 11.26 -11.46 -4.61
C VAL A 272 11.37 -12.06 -6.01
N ALA A 273 12.38 -12.88 -6.28
CA ALA A 273 12.51 -13.57 -7.57
C ALA A 273 11.34 -14.53 -7.82
N ASP A 274 10.90 -15.30 -6.81
CA ASP A 274 9.73 -16.18 -6.90
C ASP A 274 8.46 -15.37 -7.25
N VAL A 275 8.25 -14.20 -6.63
CA VAL A 275 7.14 -13.30 -6.96
C VAL A 275 7.23 -12.79 -8.40
N HIS A 276 8.40 -12.32 -8.82
CA HIS A 276 8.61 -11.85 -10.21
C HIS A 276 8.38 -12.96 -11.22
N GLY A 277 8.83 -14.18 -10.92
CA GLY A 277 8.56 -15.36 -11.76
C GLY A 277 7.06 -15.59 -11.94
N ALA A 278 6.32 -15.67 -10.84
CA ALA A 278 4.88 -15.90 -10.86
C ALA A 278 4.11 -14.76 -11.59
N LEU A 279 4.49 -13.49 -11.36
CA LEU A 279 3.90 -12.35 -12.09
C LEU A 279 4.22 -12.43 -13.60
N GLY A 280 5.45 -12.80 -13.96
CA GLY A 280 5.86 -12.96 -15.34
C GLY A 280 5.13 -14.10 -16.06
N GLU A 281 4.82 -15.19 -15.37
CA GLU A 281 4.00 -16.29 -15.88
C GLU A 281 2.54 -15.88 -16.05
N ALA A 282 1.98 -15.15 -15.10
CA ALA A 282 0.58 -14.76 -15.12
C ALA A 282 0.25 -13.67 -16.14
N PHE A 283 1.11 -12.64 -16.26
CA PHE A 283 0.85 -11.46 -17.10
C PHE A 283 1.66 -11.44 -18.41
N GLY A 284 2.59 -12.36 -18.55
CA GLY A 284 3.52 -12.41 -19.68
C GLY A 284 4.73 -11.49 -19.50
N ARG A 285 5.72 -11.70 -20.34
CA ARG A 285 6.99 -10.97 -20.40
C ARG A 285 7.23 -10.48 -21.81
N THR A 286 7.62 -9.22 -21.97
CA THR A 286 7.95 -8.64 -23.26
C THR A 286 9.42 -8.24 -23.28
N ARG A 287 10.15 -8.64 -24.31
CA ARG A 287 11.55 -8.25 -24.45
C ARG A 287 11.63 -6.77 -24.83
N LEU A 288 12.48 -6.02 -24.12
CA LEU A 288 12.79 -4.64 -24.45
C LEU A 288 13.71 -4.58 -25.69
N THR A 289 13.41 -3.63 -26.54
CA THR A 289 14.29 -3.23 -27.66
C THR A 289 15.35 -2.24 -27.18
N VAL A 290 16.32 -1.94 -28.02
CA VAL A 290 17.32 -0.88 -27.75
C VAL A 290 16.64 0.48 -27.64
N GLU A 291 15.63 0.69 -28.47
CA GLU A 291 14.83 1.92 -28.51
C GLU A 291 14.04 2.11 -27.21
N ASP A 292 13.43 1.07 -26.67
CA ASP A 292 12.71 1.12 -25.38
C ASP A 292 13.64 1.54 -24.23
N VAL A 293 14.87 1.00 -24.21
CA VAL A 293 15.87 1.34 -23.19
C VAL A 293 16.33 2.79 -23.35
N ALA A 294 16.49 3.27 -24.60
CA ALA A 294 16.86 4.66 -24.88
C ALA A 294 15.76 5.64 -24.45
N GLU A 295 14.49 5.29 -24.70
CA GLU A 295 13.35 6.08 -24.23
C GLU A 295 13.28 6.14 -22.70
N GLU A 296 13.56 5.02 -22.02
CA GLU A 296 13.57 5.01 -20.56
C GLU A 296 14.74 5.86 -20.01
N ALA A 297 15.91 5.82 -20.62
CA ALA A 297 17.04 6.67 -20.28
C ALA A 297 16.69 8.16 -20.46
N ALA A 298 15.97 8.51 -21.53
CA ALA A 298 15.49 9.88 -21.75
C ALA A 298 14.48 10.31 -20.68
N ARG A 299 13.54 9.42 -20.28
CA ARG A 299 12.59 9.66 -19.19
C ARG A 299 13.30 9.89 -17.85
N MET A 300 14.31 9.07 -17.52
CA MET A 300 15.14 9.27 -16.31
C MET A 300 15.86 10.61 -16.32
N THR A 301 16.39 11.01 -17.46
CA THR A 301 17.07 12.31 -17.63
C THR A 301 16.11 13.49 -17.45
N MET A 302 14.88 13.36 -17.93
CA MET A 302 13.84 14.39 -17.77
C MET A 302 13.44 14.53 -16.30
N ARG A 303 13.14 13.41 -15.60
CA ARG A 303 12.85 13.42 -14.16
C ARG A 303 13.99 14.02 -13.33
N LEU A 304 15.24 13.73 -13.69
CA LEU A 304 16.40 14.32 -13.02
C LEU A 304 16.45 15.85 -13.16
N LYS A 305 16.14 16.39 -14.33
CA LYS A 305 16.10 17.84 -14.57
C LYS A 305 15.01 18.50 -13.74
N GLU A 306 13.79 17.96 -13.79
CA GLU A 306 12.64 18.44 -12.99
C GLU A 306 12.96 18.38 -11.49
N ALA A 307 13.54 17.27 -11.02
CA ALA A 307 13.96 17.13 -9.64
C ALA A 307 15.05 18.13 -9.23
N ALA A 308 15.97 18.50 -10.13
CA ALA A 308 17.03 19.48 -9.84
C ALA A 308 16.50 20.90 -9.76
N GLU A 309 15.40 21.23 -10.43
CA GLU A 309 14.71 22.52 -10.28
C GLU A 309 14.06 22.62 -8.89
N GLU A 310 13.47 21.52 -8.41
CA GLU A 310 12.80 21.48 -7.09
C GLU A 310 13.80 21.33 -5.92
N VAL A 311 14.84 20.52 -6.10
CA VAL A 311 15.87 20.24 -5.08
C VAL A 311 17.23 20.73 -5.59
N PRO A 312 17.63 21.99 -5.34
CA PRO A 312 18.86 22.61 -5.90
C PRO A 312 20.15 21.84 -5.57
N ALA A 313 20.16 21.07 -4.48
CA ALA A 313 21.29 20.22 -4.09
C ALA A 313 21.62 19.13 -5.14
N LEU A 314 20.68 18.79 -6.04
CA LEU A 314 20.87 17.83 -7.13
C LEU A 314 21.63 18.41 -8.32
N ALA A 315 21.62 19.73 -8.52
CA ALA A 315 22.18 20.38 -9.71
C ALA A 315 23.63 19.97 -9.99
N ARG A 316 24.45 19.82 -8.95
CA ARG A 316 25.87 19.40 -9.09
C ARG A 316 26.06 17.96 -9.59
N TYR A 317 25.01 17.14 -9.59
CA TYR A 317 25.04 15.73 -10.00
C TYR A 317 24.42 15.49 -11.38
N THR A 318 23.68 16.46 -11.95
CA THR A 318 22.90 16.28 -13.18
C THR A 318 23.75 15.83 -14.36
N ALA A 319 24.93 16.41 -14.56
CA ALA A 319 25.81 15.99 -15.66
C ALA A 319 26.31 14.53 -15.52
N ARG A 320 26.66 14.12 -14.30
CA ARG A 320 27.18 12.76 -14.07
C ARG A 320 26.10 11.69 -14.11
N LEU A 321 24.91 11.98 -13.56
CA LEU A 321 23.78 11.08 -13.61
C LEU A 321 23.19 11.02 -15.02
N GLY A 322 23.12 12.14 -15.75
CA GLY A 322 22.74 12.17 -17.15
C GLY A 322 23.64 11.26 -17.98
N ALA A 323 24.98 11.38 -17.81
CA ALA A 323 25.92 10.47 -18.47
C ALA A 323 25.71 8.99 -18.11
N LEU A 324 25.32 8.66 -16.87
CA LEU A 324 24.96 7.29 -16.48
C LEU A 324 23.70 6.81 -17.21
N PHE A 325 22.68 7.67 -17.36
CA PHE A 325 21.46 7.32 -18.10
C PHE A 325 21.72 7.17 -19.59
N ASP A 326 22.59 8.02 -20.19
CA ASP A 326 23.04 7.86 -21.58
C ASP A 326 23.84 6.55 -21.78
N ASP A 327 24.61 6.10 -20.77
CA ASP A 327 25.31 4.82 -20.81
C ASP A 327 24.35 3.64 -20.95
N CYS A 328 23.14 3.70 -20.35
CA CYS A 328 22.12 2.66 -20.50
C CYS A 328 21.72 2.45 -21.95
N ALA A 329 21.46 3.52 -22.69
CA ALA A 329 21.14 3.46 -24.11
C ALA A 329 22.30 2.87 -24.94
N ARG A 330 23.56 3.19 -24.56
CA ARG A 330 24.76 2.69 -25.27
C ARG A 330 25.05 1.20 -25.04
N VAL A 331 24.69 0.66 -23.88
CA VAL A 331 24.88 -0.77 -23.57
C VAL A 331 23.65 -1.62 -23.89
N ALA A 332 22.54 -0.99 -24.26
CA ALA A 332 21.32 -1.68 -24.65
C ALA A 332 21.59 -2.66 -25.81
N GLY A 333 21.00 -3.84 -25.73
CA GLY A 333 21.19 -4.89 -26.72
C GLY A 333 22.52 -5.66 -26.61
N ARG A 334 23.41 -5.31 -25.65
CA ARG A 334 24.64 -6.02 -25.37
C ARG A 334 24.44 -6.94 -24.15
N GLY A 335 24.81 -8.20 -24.26
CA GLY A 335 24.70 -9.17 -23.16
C GLY A 335 23.34 -9.86 -23.08
N CYS A 336 22.82 -10.05 -21.88
CA CYS A 336 21.57 -10.76 -21.62
C CYS A 336 20.34 -10.00 -22.15
N PRO A 337 19.28 -10.69 -22.60
CA PRO A 337 18.01 -10.05 -22.92
C PRO A 337 17.43 -9.37 -21.69
N LEU A 338 16.84 -8.20 -21.84
CA LEU A 338 16.09 -7.50 -20.82
C LEU A 338 14.59 -7.59 -21.10
N TYR A 339 13.80 -7.85 -20.06
CA TYR A 339 12.36 -7.99 -20.18
C TYR A 339 11.62 -6.98 -19.29
N VAL A 340 10.41 -6.61 -19.72
CA VAL A 340 9.41 -5.95 -18.90
C VAL A 340 8.27 -6.90 -18.58
N GLN A 341 7.73 -6.76 -17.43
CA GLN A 341 6.58 -7.52 -16.93
C GLN A 341 5.84 -6.72 -15.88
N ARG A 342 4.75 -7.26 -15.36
CA ARG A 342 4.16 -6.77 -14.12
C ARG A 342 5.16 -6.93 -12.98
N THR A 343 5.35 -5.89 -12.18
CA THR A 343 6.26 -5.85 -11.02
C THR A 343 5.50 -5.41 -9.77
N HIS A 344 6.16 -5.37 -8.62
CA HIS A 344 5.61 -4.78 -7.41
C HIS A 344 5.41 -3.27 -7.57
N GLY A 345 6.39 -2.59 -8.15
CA GLY A 345 6.32 -1.17 -8.51
C GLY A 345 6.76 -0.20 -7.40
N ASP A 346 6.78 -0.61 -6.12
CA ASP A 346 7.32 0.16 -4.98
C ASP A 346 7.97 -0.74 -3.94
N LEU A 347 8.82 -1.67 -4.37
CA LEU A 347 9.42 -2.67 -3.51
C LEU A 347 10.51 -2.07 -2.61
N HIS A 348 10.36 -2.26 -1.30
CA HIS A 348 11.32 -1.90 -0.26
C HIS A 348 11.15 -2.79 0.98
N LEU A 349 12.04 -2.67 1.97
CA LEU A 349 12.01 -3.52 3.18
C LEU A 349 10.69 -3.42 3.97
N GLY A 350 9.99 -2.29 3.93
CA GLY A 350 8.68 -2.13 4.57
C GLY A 350 7.54 -2.86 3.85
N GLN A 351 7.78 -3.39 2.64
CA GLN A 351 6.82 -4.23 1.91
C GLN A 351 7.19 -5.73 2.00
N ALA A 352 8.05 -6.07 2.94
CA ALA A 352 8.49 -7.43 3.20
C ALA A 352 8.23 -7.81 4.67
N LEU A 353 7.47 -8.87 4.88
CA LEU A 353 7.17 -9.42 6.20
C LEU A 353 7.91 -10.74 6.42
N ARG A 354 8.57 -10.89 7.57
CA ARG A 354 9.26 -12.12 7.94
C ARG A 354 8.34 -13.01 8.75
N ALA A 355 7.65 -13.92 8.07
CA ALA A 355 6.82 -14.96 8.68
C ALA A 355 7.69 -16.16 9.15
N HIS A 356 7.07 -17.12 9.87
CA HIS A 356 7.75 -18.31 10.39
C HIS A 356 8.34 -19.20 9.29
N ASP A 357 7.68 -19.26 8.14
CA ASP A 357 8.00 -20.11 7.00
C ASP A 357 8.74 -19.38 5.86
N GLY A 358 9.07 -18.11 6.04
CA GLY A 358 9.85 -17.34 5.07
C GLY A 358 9.42 -15.88 4.94
N TRP A 359 9.90 -15.24 3.89
CA TRP A 359 9.52 -13.89 3.54
C TRP A 359 8.20 -13.87 2.77
N ARG A 360 7.38 -12.88 3.07
CA ARG A 360 6.14 -12.52 2.37
C ARG A 360 6.26 -11.10 1.84
N ILE A 361 5.90 -10.90 0.58
CA ILE A 361 5.85 -9.59 -0.07
C ILE A 361 4.39 -9.14 -0.06
N VAL A 362 4.15 -7.90 0.33
CA VAL A 362 2.81 -7.32 0.53
C VAL A 362 2.72 -5.96 -0.17
N ASP A 363 1.49 -5.44 -0.37
CA ASP A 363 1.23 -4.07 -0.82
C ASP A 363 1.65 -3.77 -2.27
N PHE A 364 1.02 -4.44 -3.22
CA PHE A 364 1.27 -4.32 -4.66
C PHE A 364 0.58 -3.10 -5.32
N GLU A 365 0.34 -2.03 -4.58
CA GLU A 365 -0.29 -0.81 -5.13
C GLU A 365 0.62 -0.05 -6.11
N GLY A 366 1.94 -0.20 -5.97
CA GLY A 366 2.94 0.60 -6.69
C GLY A 366 3.15 1.99 -6.09
N GLU A 367 3.97 2.83 -6.74
CA GLU A 367 4.33 4.16 -6.21
C GLU A 367 3.10 5.09 -6.10
N PRO A 368 2.79 5.63 -4.91
CA PRO A 368 1.59 6.45 -4.70
C PRO A 368 1.53 7.74 -5.55
N ALA A 369 2.70 8.26 -5.96
CA ALA A 369 2.79 9.47 -6.77
C ALA A 369 2.47 9.25 -8.25
N ARG A 370 2.32 7.98 -8.69
CA ARG A 370 1.98 7.63 -10.08
C ARG A 370 0.48 7.41 -10.24
N SER A 371 -0.04 7.72 -11.43
CA SER A 371 -1.41 7.39 -11.80
C SER A 371 -1.64 5.87 -11.85
N ALA A 372 -2.88 5.42 -11.70
CA ALA A 372 -3.24 3.99 -11.82
C ALA A 372 -2.75 3.37 -13.14
N ALA A 373 -2.87 4.10 -14.24
CA ALA A 373 -2.40 3.65 -15.56
C ALA A 373 -0.88 3.47 -15.62
N GLU A 374 -0.10 4.34 -14.97
CA GLU A 374 1.37 4.22 -14.89
C GLU A 374 1.79 3.08 -13.98
N ARG A 375 1.10 2.87 -12.85
CA ARG A 375 1.36 1.76 -11.93
C ARG A 375 1.10 0.39 -12.59
N ALA A 376 0.12 0.33 -13.50
CA ALA A 376 -0.23 -0.89 -14.24
C ALA A 376 0.74 -1.24 -15.39
N ARG A 377 1.62 -0.33 -15.81
CA ARG A 377 2.53 -0.58 -16.94
C ARG A 377 3.59 -1.63 -16.60
N PRO A 378 3.88 -2.57 -17.52
CA PRO A 378 5.01 -3.47 -17.40
C PRO A 378 6.33 -2.71 -17.24
N GLN A 379 7.21 -3.19 -16.35
CA GLN A 379 8.49 -2.56 -16.05
C GLN A 379 9.60 -3.63 -15.96
N PRO A 380 10.89 -3.24 -16.11
CA PRO A 380 11.99 -4.14 -15.80
C PRO A 380 11.97 -4.51 -14.31
N VAL A 381 12.11 -5.79 -13.97
CA VAL A 381 12.20 -6.27 -12.58
C VAL A 381 13.36 -5.63 -11.81
N LEU A 382 14.37 -5.17 -12.52
CA LEU A 382 15.50 -4.43 -11.95
C LEU A 382 15.11 -3.14 -11.23
N ARG A 383 13.92 -2.56 -11.50
CA ARG A 383 13.41 -1.41 -10.73
C ARG A 383 13.08 -1.79 -9.31
N ASP A 384 12.41 -2.93 -9.10
CA ASP A 384 12.11 -3.45 -7.77
C ASP A 384 13.40 -3.87 -7.04
N VAL A 385 14.33 -4.51 -7.77
CA VAL A 385 15.66 -4.82 -7.24
C VAL A 385 16.37 -3.54 -6.78
N ALA A 386 16.39 -2.50 -7.61
CA ALA A 386 16.98 -1.20 -7.26
C ALA A 386 16.33 -0.56 -6.03
N GLY A 387 14.99 -0.60 -5.93
CA GLY A 387 14.24 -0.13 -4.77
C GLY A 387 14.65 -0.84 -3.48
N MET A 388 14.76 -2.17 -3.52
CA MET A 388 15.23 -2.95 -2.38
C MET A 388 16.68 -2.62 -2.01
N LEU A 389 17.58 -2.49 -2.99
CA LEU A 389 18.96 -2.08 -2.74
C LEU A 389 19.05 -0.70 -2.09
N ARG A 390 18.21 0.23 -2.51
CA ARG A 390 18.07 1.55 -1.88
C ARG A 390 17.60 1.44 -0.43
N SER A 391 16.67 0.53 -0.16
CA SER A 391 16.12 0.32 1.17
C SER A 391 17.19 -0.17 2.18
N PHE A 392 18.12 -1.03 1.78
CA PHE A 392 19.28 -1.38 2.62
C PHE A 392 20.19 -0.18 2.92
N ASP A 393 20.45 0.69 1.94
CA ASP A 393 21.21 1.92 2.15
C ASP A 393 20.50 2.84 3.16
N TYR A 394 19.16 2.92 3.06
CA TYR A 394 18.32 3.70 3.98
C TYR A 394 18.40 3.17 5.40
N ALA A 395 18.24 1.86 5.62
CA ALA A 395 18.33 1.23 6.93
C ALA A 395 19.71 1.47 7.60
N ALA A 396 20.79 1.33 6.82
CA ALA A 396 22.15 1.59 7.31
C ALA A 396 22.37 3.05 7.74
N ARG A 397 21.82 4.01 6.98
CA ARG A 397 21.91 5.44 7.29
C ARG A 397 21.07 5.82 8.49
N THR A 398 19.82 5.35 8.56
CA THR A 398 18.93 5.57 9.70
C THR A 398 19.54 5.00 10.98
N GLY A 399 20.10 3.78 10.92
CA GLY A 399 20.79 3.18 12.04
C GLY A 399 22.05 3.96 12.48
N LEU A 400 22.78 4.55 11.52
CA LEU A 400 23.91 5.42 11.81
C LEU A 400 23.47 6.69 12.56
N THR A 401 22.43 7.36 12.05
CA THR A 401 21.87 8.56 12.69
C THR A 401 21.41 8.24 14.11
N ALA A 402 20.63 7.16 14.30
CA ALA A 402 20.17 6.75 15.62
C ALA A 402 21.29 6.48 16.61
N VAL A 403 22.42 5.88 16.18
CA VAL A 403 23.60 5.67 17.05
C VAL A 403 24.31 6.98 17.35
N GLU A 404 24.41 7.91 16.38
CA GLU A 404 25.09 9.21 16.57
C GLU A 404 24.28 10.12 17.52
N GLU A 405 22.95 10.10 17.45
CA GLU A 405 22.06 10.87 18.33
C GLU A 405 22.06 10.36 19.78
N ASN A 406 22.12 9.03 19.96
CA ASN A 406 22.09 8.41 21.29
C ASN A 406 23.46 8.40 22.00
N ASP A 407 24.55 8.76 21.33
CA ASP A 407 25.89 8.79 21.92
C ASP A 407 26.66 10.05 21.44
N PRO A 408 26.23 11.24 21.88
CA PRO A 408 26.87 12.50 21.51
C PRO A 408 28.28 12.64 22.15
N ALA A 409 28.59 11.90 23.20
CA ALA A 409 29.90 11.97 23.86
C ALA A 409 31.05 11.37 23.03
N GLN A 410 30.74 10.46 22.08
CA GLN A 410 31.73 9.89 21.15
C GLN A 410 31.84 10.69 19.83
N THR A 411 32.07 11.99 19.95
CA THR A 411 32.21 12.90 18.80
C THR A 411 33.59 12.84 18.12
N ALA A 412 34.54 12.05 18.62
CA ALA A 412 35.86 11.90 18.06
C ALA A 412 35.79 11.50 16.57
N PRO A 413 36.52 12.20 15.65
CA PRO A 413 36.47 11.93 14.22
C PRO A 413 36.71 10.46 13.83
N ALA A 414 37.59 9.78 14.54
CA ALA A 414 37.91 8.36 14.36
C ALA A 414 36.70 7.44 14.69
N ALA A 415 35.93 7.77 15.75
CA ALA A 415 34.72 7.02 16.10
C ALA A 415 33.63 7.18 15.06
N ARG A 416 33.38 8.42 14.59
CA ARG A 416 32.43 8.70 13.49
C ARG A 416 32.83 7.98 12.21
N LEU A 417 34.12 7.99 11.85
CA LEU A 417 34.59 7.28 10.66
C LEU A 417 34.37 5.77 10.77
N ARG A 418 34.64 5.16 11.95
CA ARG A 418 34.38 3.73 12.19
C ARG A 418 32.88 3.39 12.04
N ARG A 419 31.97 4.20 12.62
CA ARG A 419 30.52 4.01 12.50
C ARG A 419 30.07 4.08 11.05
N ARG A 420 30.49 5.10 10.29
CA ARG A 420 30.20 5.23 8.85
C ARG A 420 30.73 4.05 8.03
N ARG A 421 31.94 3.56 8.32
CA ARG A 421 32.49 2.36 7.66
C ARG A 421 31.64 1.11 7.97
N ARG A 422 31.18 0.93 9.22
CA ARG A 422 30.33 -0.19 9.62
C ARG A 422 28.96 -0.11 8.90
N ALA A 423 28.34 1.06 8.86
CA ALA A 423 27.09 1.28 8.13
C ALA A 423 27.23 0.91 6.63
N SER A 424 28.25 1.44 5.97
CA SER A 424 28.52 1.15 4.56
C SER A 424 28.82 -0.33 4.32
N ALA A 425 29.57 -0.97 5.22
CA ALA A 425 29.90 -2.40 5.12
C ALA A 425 28.66 -3.28 5.33
N TRP A 426 27.76 -2.92 6.26
CA TRP A 426 26.49 -3.61 6.49
C TRP A 426 25.61 -3.53 5.23
N ALA A 427 25.38 -2.34 4.68
CA ALA A 427 24.61 -2.15 3.45
C ALA A 427 25.20 -2.96 2.30
N ALA A 428 26.51 -2.84 2.04
CA ALA A 428 27.16 -3.54 0.94
C ALA A 428 27.07 -5.06 1.04
N ARG A 429 27.18 -5.64 2.25
CA ARG A 429 27.03 -7.11 2.44
C ARG A 429 25.61 -7.56 2.14
N ASN A 430 24.60 -6.86 2.69
CA ASN A 430 23.21 -7.26 2.54
C ASN A 430 22.70 -7.05 1.10
N ARG A 431 23.13 -5.97 0.44
CA ARG A 431 22.86 -5.75 -1.00
C ARG A 431 23.39 -6.91 -1.86
N ARG A 432 24.67 -7.29 -1.65
CA ARG A 432 25.25 -8.44 -2.39
C ARG A 432 24.52 -9.75 -2.08
N ALA A 433 24.16 -9.99 -0.82
CA ALA A 433 23.43 -11.20 -0.43
C ALA A 433 22.04 -11.25 -1.07
N PHE A 434 21.34 -10.12 -1.11
CA PHE A 434 20.05 -10.00 -1.78
C PHE A 434 20.16 -10.30 -3.29
N VAL A 435 21.08 -9.65 -4.00
CA VAL A 435 21.31 -9.88 -5.44
C VAL A 435 21.68 -11.35 -5.71
N ALA A 436 22.60 -11.91 -4.93
CA ALA A 436 22.98 -13.33 -5.07
C ALA A 436 21.79 -14.28 -4.80
N GLY A 437 20.95 -13.97 -3.80
CA GLY A 437 19.73 -14.74 -3.52
C GLY A 437 18.71 -14.65 -4.65
N TYR A 438 18.55 -13.47 -5.24
CA TYR A 438 17.66 -13.21 -6.36
C TYR A 438 18.13 -13.99 -7.61
N ALA A 439 19.40 -13.86 -7.99
CA ALA A 439 20.00 -14.56 -9.14
C ALA A 439 19.93 -16.09 -8.98
N ALA A 440 20.13 -16.61 -7.75
CA ALA A 440 20.07 -18.05 -7.47
C ALA A 440 18.70 -18.69 -7.70
N ALA A 441 17.60 -17.90 -7.73
CA ALA A 441 16.27 -18.38 -8.08
C ALA A 441 16.06 -18.60 -9.60
N GLY A 442 17.01 -18.16 -10.45
CA GLY A 442 17.10 -18.54 -11.86
C GLY A 442 16.20 -17.81 -12.85
N HIS A 443 15.50 -16.73 -12.43
CA HIS A 443 14.60 -15.99 -13.33
C HIS A 443 15.31 -14.91 -14.15
N GLU A 444 16.12 -14.09 -13.51
CA GLU A 444 16.91 -13.02 -14.13
C GLU A 444 18.11 -12.71 -13.23
N ASP A 445 19.29 -12.52 -13.81
CA ASP A 445 20.48 -12.15 -13.04
C ASP A 445 20.71 -10.63 -13.14
N PRO A 446 20.55 -9.88 -12.01
CA PRO A 446 20.78 -8.44 -12.02
C PRO A 446 22.20 -8.05 -12.43
N ASP A 447 23.19 -8.91 -12.21
CA ASP A 447 24.59 -8.68 -12.59
C ASP A 447 24.82 -8.74 -14.11
N CYS A 448 23.85 -9.24 -14.89
CA CYS A 448 23.85 -9.14 -16.36
C CYS A 448 23.66 -7.68 -16.85
N HIS A 449 23.07 -6.81 -16.02
CA HIS A 449 22.71 -5.44 -16.39
C HIS A 449 23.22 -4.39 -15.38
N PRO A 450 24.51 -4.37 -15.03
CA PRO A 450 25.03 -3.56 -13.92
C PRO A 450 24.87 -2.05 -14.15
N VAL A 451 24.97 -1.58 -15.40
CA VAL A 451 24.78 -0.16 -15.74
C VAL A 451 23.34 0.25 -15.55
N LEU A 452 22.39 -0.60 -16.02
CA LEU A 452 20.96 -0.32 -15.93
C LEU A 452 20.47 -0.38 -14.46
N LEU A 453 20.91 -1.40 -13.69
CA LEU A 453 20.60 -1.48 -12.26
C LEU A 453 21.07 -0.23 -11.51
N ARG A 454 22.30 0.21 -11.78
CA ARG A 454 22.84 1.44 -11.19
C ARG A 454 22.04 2.69 -11.60
N ALA A 455 21.57 2.75 -12.84
CA ALA A 455 20.75 3.86 -13.32
C ALA A 455 19.38 3.87 -12.62
N PHE A 456 18.73 2.72 -12.43
CA PHE A 456 17.49 2.62 -11.68
C PHE A 456 17.67 2.96 -10.20
N GLU A 457 18.78 2.57 -9.58
CA GLU A 457 19.10 3.03 -8.22
C GLU A 457 19.25 4.57 -8.16
N ALA A 458 19.86 5.18 -9.17
CA ALA A 458 20.02 6.62 -9.24
C ALA A 458 18.67 7.33 -9.46
N ASP A 459 17.83 6.81 -10.35
CA ASP A 459 16.49 7.32 -10.61
C ASP A 459 15.61 7.25 -9.34
N LYS A 460 15.64 6.11 -8.61
CA LYS A 460 14.94 5.99 -7.33
C LYS A 460 15.48 6.94 -6.27
N ALA A 461 16.79 7.13 -6.19
CA ALA A 461 17.39 8.09 -5.25
C ALA A 461 17.01 9.55 -5.57
N VAL A 462 16.86 9.89 -6.85
CA VAL A 462 16.35 11.20 -7.27
C VAL A 462 14.89 11.38 -6.85
N TYR A 463 14.05 10.38 -7.08
CA TYR A 463 12.67 10.37 -6.60
C TYR A 463 12.59 10.54 -5.07
N GLU A 464 13.38 9.77 -4.32
CA GLU A 464 13.46 9.87 -2.86
C GLU A 464 13.88 11.28 -2.40
N ALA A 465 14.80 11.94 -3.11
CA ALA A 465 15.22 13.29 -2.76
C ALA A 465 14.09 14.33 -2.89
N VAL A 466 13.27 14.22 -3.92
CA VAL A 466 12.05 15.04 -4.09
C VAL A 466 11.04 14.73 -3.00
N TYR A 467 10.77 13.45 -2.75
CA TYR A 467 9.84 13.02 -1.72
C TYR A 467 10.22 13.52 -0.32
N GLU A 468 11.50 13.34 0.07
CA GLU A 468 11.98 13.78 1.37
C GLU A 468 12.01 15.31 1.48
N SER A 469 12.34 16.04 0.42
CA SER A 469 12.32 17.52 0.46
C SER A 469 10.92 18.07 0.74
N ARG A 470 9.88 17.39 0.26
CA ARG A 470 8.48 17.81 0.44
C ARG A 470 7.92 17.43 1.80
N LEU A 471 8.21 16.21 2.27
CA LEU A 471 7.52 15.61 3.40
C LEU A 471 8.37 15.48 4.66
N ARG A 472 9.68 15.29 4.52
CA ARG A 472 10.61 15.03 5.64
C ARG A 472 11.99 15.64 5.34
N PRO A 473 12.13 16.99 5.29
CA PRO A 473 13.37 17.67 4.87
C PRO A 473 14.61 17.30 5.68
N ASP A 474 14.43 16.90 6.94
CA ASP A 474 15.47 16.38 7.82
C ASP A 474 16.10 15.07 7.30
N ARG A 475 15.39 14.30 6.49
CA ARG A 475 15.87 13.04 5.88
C ARG A 475 16.49 13.21 4.49
N LEU A 476 16.38 14.36 3.86
CA LEU A 476 16.97 14.66 2.55
C LEU A 476 18.48 14.30 2.44
N PRO A 477 19.32 14.42 3.49
CA PRO A 477 20.72 13.97 3.42
C PRO A 477 20.91 12.50 3.06
N VAL A 478 19.90 11.62 3.31
CA VAL A 478 20.00 10.19 3.03
C VAL A 478 20.05 9.92 1.51
N PRO A 479 19.04 10.32 0.71
CA PRO A 479 19.10 10.14 -0.75
C PRO A 479 20.25 10.92 -1.39
N LEU A 480 20.60 12.12 -0.92
CA LEU A 480 21.73 12.88 -1.43
C LEU A 480 23.07 12.15 -1.25
N ALA A 481 23.28 11.44 -0.15
CA ALA A 481 24.48 10.65 0.05
C ALA A 481 24.57 9.44 -0.91
N ALA A 482 23.43 8.83 -1.24
CA ALA A 482 23.39 7.78 -2.23
C ALA A 482 23.64 8.29 -3.65
N ILE A 483 23.02 9.42 -4.01
CA ILE A 483 23.26 10.10 -5.29
C ILE A 483 24.73 10.45 -5.44
N HIS A 484 25.36 10.99 -4.37
CA HIS A 484 26.80 11.25 -4.37
C HIS A 484 27.61 9.98 -4.67
N ARG A 485 27.32 8.88 -3.96
CA ARG A 485 28.00 7.59 -4.19
C ARG A 485 27.81 7.12 -5.62
N LEU A 486 26.56 7.09 -6.12
CA LEU A 486 26.22 6.62 -7.47
C LEU A 486 26.85 7.49 -8.55
N ALA A 487 26.96 8.80 -8.34
CA ALA A 487 27.58 9.71 -9.28
C ALA A 487 29.12 9.67 -9.27
N THR A 488 29.76 9.19 -8.18
CA THR A 488 31.23 9.24 -8.01
C THR A 488 31.92 7.89 -8.10
N THR A 489 31.17 6.77 -8.00
CA THR A 489 31.77 5.43 -8.23
C THR A 489 32.28 5.36 -9.66
N ALA A 490 33.52 4.93 -9.84
CA ALA A 490 34.11 4.73 -11.16
C ALA A 490 33.29 3.75 -12.01
N ARG A 491 33.30 3.98 -13.33
CA ARG A 491 32.67 3.12 -14.34
C ARG A 491 33.29 1.74 -14.38
#